data_0fcdcb992938cef1473b7456c0ca5bf6
#
_entry.id   0fcdcb992938cef1473b7456c0ca5bf6
#
_cell.length_a   1.000
_cell.length_b   1.000
_cell.length_c   1.000
_cell.angle_alpha   90.00
_cell.angle_beta   90.00
_cell.angle_gamma   90.00
#
_symmetry.space_group_name_H-M   'P 1'
#
loop_
_entity.id
_entity.type
_entity.pdbx_description
1 polymer ?
#
loop_
_entity_poly.entity_id
_entity_poly.type
_entity_poly.pdbx_seq_one_letter_code
_entity_poly.pdbx_strand_id
1 'polypeptide(L)'
;MARVLHIEDDPNNRRLVKKLLGAAGHEVIEAEGGVEGIQLARESQPDLVLVDINIPDLDGYEVTLRLRGIDALEEVPIVAITAEGDRDSTLAVGCDGFIAKPIDAAHFAETVAQFLGGHREWAEGASDKLLRERTQKIVERLEKKIVELSETNRRLEDVARLRREFLQNVSHELATPMTPVVGYLRVLLNEELGPLTDLQRKCLGSIETSTQRLRSVVDTLLDVSSLETGRMHYYTRDYDFRDVCRNAIDQIRPKLEERDVTLVERVPGTPMPAQGDPDKLLRAMVHVLDNASKFTPTGGEVAVEVRAQDEDAFVFEVADSGPGVRPEHIARIMEPFYQVDGSVTRDHGGVGLGLAFARRVTEALGGGIEISSPPAGEVAERQLGGTLVELRVSRSPERPETRMS
;
A
#
# COMPACT_ATOMS: atom_id res chain seq x y z
N MET A 1 37.13 28.18 -10.19
CA MET A 1 36.63 27.00 -9.44
C MET A 1 35.32 26.63 -10.09
N ALA A 2 35.21 25.44 -10.66
CA ALA A 2 34.02 24.96 -11.34
C ALA A 2 33.49 23.69 -10.62
N ARG A 3 32.17 23.44 -10.68
CA ARG A 3 31.53 22.22 -10.18
C ARG A 3 31.43 21.21 -11.31
N VAL A 4 32.05 20.06 -11.15
CA VAL A 4 32.08 18.99 -12.14
C VAL A 4 31.30 17.79 -11.59
N LEU A 5 30.24 17.38 -12.25
CA LEU A 5 29.54 16.15 -11.96
C LEU A 5 30.23 14.98 -12.67
N HIS A 6 30.61 13.95 -11.96
CA HIS A 6 31.23 12.75 -12.50
C HIS A 6 30.36 11.52 -12.22
N ILE A 7 29.86 10.90 -13.29
CA ILE A 7 28.98 9.72 -13.26
C ILE A 7 29.80 8.51 -13.73
N GLU A 8 30.12 7.60 -12.83
CA GLU A 8 31.01 6.46 -13.05
C GLU A 8 30.71 5.39 -11.97
N ASP A 9 30.57 4.13 -12.32
CA ASP A 9 30.28 3.04 -11.38
C ASP A 9 31.53 2.51 -10.68
N ASP A 10 32.73 2.58 -11.34
CA ASP A 10 33.98 2.13 -10.72
C ASP A 10 34.49 3.12 -9.66
N PRO A 11 34.57 2.73 -8.38
CA PRO A 11 35.04 3.60 -7.29
C PRO A 11 36.51 4.02 -7.45
N ASN A 12 37.33 3.27 -8.20
CA ASN A 12 38.74 3.66 -8.43
C ASN A 12 38.83 4.80 -9.44
N ASN A 13 38.02 4.74 -10.50
CA ASN A 13 37.92 5.81 -11.48
C ASN A 13 37.36 7.09 -10.85
N ARG A 14 36.31 6.97 -10.02
CA ARG A 14 35.76 8.13 -9.30
C ARG A 14 36.83 8.80 -8.44
N ARG A 15 37.58 8.02 -7.63
CA ARG A 15 38.66 8.55 -6.79
C ARG A 15 39.78 9.21 -7.59
N LEU A 16 40.13 8.63 -8.75
CA LEU A 16 41.16 9.18 -9.62
C LEU A 16 40.73 10.55 -10.13
N VAL A 17 39.56 10.66 -10.74
CA VAL A 17 39.01 11.91 -11.29
C VAL A 17 38.86 12.97 -10.22
N LYS A 18 38.31 12.61 -9.06
CA LYS A 18 38.19 13.51 -7.90
C LYS A 18 39.52 14.07 -7.43
N LYS A 19 40.57 13.23 -7.38
CA LYS A 19 41.94 13.66 -7.01
C LYS A 19 42.53 14.61 -8.04
N LEU A 20 42.36 14.28 -9.34
CA LEU A 20 42.97 15.11 -10.43
C LEU A 20 42.29 16.48 -10.52
N LEU A 21 40.98 16.55 -10.51
CA LEU A 21 40.23 17.79 -10.60
C LEU A 21 40.26 18.60 -9.31
N GLY A 22 40.27 17.95 -8.16
CA GLY A 22 40.46 18.60 -6.86
C GLY A 22 41.82 19.28 -6.74
N ALA A 23 42.92 18.67 -7.27
CA ALA A 23 44.23 19.28 -7.35
C ALA A 23 44.26 20.48 -8.29
N ALA A 24 43.42 20.50 -9.33
CA ALA A 24 43.25 21.63 -10.24
C ALA A 24 42.29 22.72 -9.73
N GLY A 25 41.74 22.58 -8.51
CA GLY A 25 40.90 23.59 -7.85
C GLY A 25 39.41 23.52 -8.24
N HIS A 26 38.94 22.39 -8.74
CA HIS A 26 37.53 22.16 -9.06
C HIS A 26 36.84 21.36 -7.92
N GLU A 27 35.54 21.57 -7.79
CA GLU A 27 34.66 20.75 -6.93
C GLU A 27 34.12 19.59 -7.74
N VAL A 28 34.23 18.36 -7.23
CA VAL A 28 33.73 17.16 -7.92
C VAL A 28 32.55 16.58 -7.15
N ILE A 29 31.40 16.51 -7.81
CA ILE A 29 30.18 15.83 -7.36
C ILE A 29 30.22 14.43 -7.98
N GLU A 30 30.10 13.40 -7.17
CA GLU A 30 30.21 12.00 -7.61
C GLU A 30 28.82 11.35 -7.64
N ALA A 31 28.54 10.58 -8.70
CA ALA A 31 27.39 9.72 -8.83
C ALA A 31 27.84 8.31 -9.19
N GLU A 32 27.24 7.29 -8.56
CA GLU A 32 27.59 5.87 -8.78
C GLU A 32 26.84 5.26 -9.95
N GLY A 33 25.79 5.93 -10.45
CA GLY A 33 24.97 5.46 -11.55
C GLY A 33 24.29 6.57 -12.31
N GLY A 34 23.71 6.23 -13.45
CA GLY A 34 23.07 7.19 -14.36
C GLY A 34 21.83 7.84 -13.77
N VAL A 35 21.01 7.10 -13.04
CA VAL A 35 19.78 7.64 -12.41
C VAL A 35 20.13 8.66 -11.34
N GLU A 36 21.08 8.34 -10.46
CA GLU A 36 21.61 9.26 -9.44
C GLU A 36 22.24 10.49 -10.08
N GLY A 37 23.04 10.27 -11.14
CA GLY A 37 23.69 11.34 -11.88
C GLY A 37 22.72 12.36 -12.46
N ILE A 38 21.61 11.92 -13.05
CA ILE A 38 20.56 12.81 -13.56
C ILE A 38 19.90 13.61 -12.44
N GLN A 39 19.67 13.00 -11.28
CA GLN A 39 19.10 13.69 -10.13
C GLN A 39 20.05 14.75 -9.60
N LEU A 40 21.32 14.40 -9.37
CA LEU A 40 22.35 15.32 -8.89
C LEU A 40 22.61 16.47 -9.88
N ALA A 41 22.55 16.23 -11.19
CA ALA A 41 22.67 17.25 -12.20
C ALA A 41 21.59 18.34 -12.07
N ARG A 42 20.33 17.95 -11.79
CA ARG A 42 19.22 18.88 -11.56
C ARG A 42 19.40 19.73 -10.31
N GLU A 43 19.85 19.07 -9.22
CA GLU A 43 19.98 19.70 -7.90
C GLU A 43 21.20 20.63 -7.82
N SER A 44 22.34 20.21 -8.37
CA SER A 44 23.63 20.91 -8.22
C SER A 44 23.93 21.91 -9.33
N GLN A 45 23.27 21.80 -10.49
CA GLN A 45 23.56 22.62 -11.67
C GLN A 45 25.06 22.70 -11.95
N PRO A 46 25.73 21.61 -12.36
CA PRO A 46 27.16 21.57 -12.58
C PRO A 46 27.59 22.43 -13.76
N ASP A 47 28.84 22.90 -13.76
CA ASP A 47 29.45 23.63 -14.85
C ASP A 47 29.95 22.69 -15.98
N LEU A 48 30.11 21.38 -15.68
CA LEU A 48 30.49 20.32 -16.62
C LEU A 48 30.06 18.97 -16.10
N VAL A 49 29.63 18.07 -16.99
CA VAL A 49 29.33 16.68 -16.68
C VAL A 49 30.32 15.73 -17.34
N LEU A 50 30.94 14.86 -16.57
CA LEU A 50 31.70 13.72 -17.05
C LEU A 50 30.85 12.46 -16.90
N VAL A 51 30.61 11.71 -17.95
CA VAL A 51 29.78 10.52 -17.93
C VAL A 51 30.52 9.31 -18.52
N ASP A 52 30.59 8.23 -17.75
CA ASP A 52 30.99 6.94 -18.33
C ASP A 52 29.86 6.40 -19.21
N ILE A 53 30.26 5.84 -20.35
CA ILE A 53 29.29 5.25 -21.28
C ILE A 53 28.80 3.89 -20.74
N ASN A 54 29.66 3.11 -20.08
CA ASN A 54 29.35 1.76 -19.62
C ASN A 54 28.92 1.72 -18.16
N ILE A 55 27.76 2.29 -17.82
CA ILE A 55 27.18 2.24 -16.49
C ILE A 55 26.08 1.17 -16.43
N PRO A 56 25.97 0.39 -15.35
CA PRO A 56 25.10 -0.80 -15.31
C PRO A 56 23.60 -0.52 -15.22
N ASP A 57 23.19 0.61 -14.61
CA ASP A 57 21.79 0.96 -14.38
C ASP A 57 21.16 1.68 -15.58
N LEU A 58 21.90 2.62 -16.19
CA LEU A 58 21.45 3.42 -17.31
C LEU A 58 22.65 3.72 -18.22
N ASP A 59 22.57 3.33 -19.49
CA ASP A 59 23.61 3.60 -20.47
C ASP A 59 23.96 5.10 -20.51
N GLY A 60 25.25 5.44 -20.47
CA GLY A 60 25.74 6.83 -20.46
C GLY A 60 25.23 7.67 -21.63
N TYR A 61 24.87 7.03 -22.71
CA TYR A 61 24.20 7.69 -23.84
C TYR A 61 22.77 8.11 -23.50
N GLU A 62 22.01 7.27 -22.79
CA GLU A 62 20.68 7.61 -22.33
C GLU A 62 20.74 8.69 -21.25
N VAL A 63 21.76 8.66 -20.39
CA VAL A 63 22.04 9.74 -19.42
C VAL A 63 22.25 11.06 -20.16
N THR A 64 23.10 11.09 -21.20
CA THR A 64 23.35 12.28 -22.00
C THR A 64 22.08 12.86 -22.63
N LEU A 65 21.25 12.01 -23.24
CA LEU A 65 19.98 12.43 -23.84
C LEU A 65 19.01 13.03 -22.81
N ARG A 66 18.93 12.42 -21.62
CA ARG A 66 18.07 12.93 -20.55
C ARG A 66 18.57 14.23 -19.95
N LEU A 67 19.90 14.39 -19.83
CA LEU A 67 20.51 15.65 -19.39
C LEU A 67 20.26 16.78 -20.39
N ARG A 68 20.36 16.52 -21.70
CA ARG A 68 20.05 17.49 -22.77
C ARG A 68 18.56 17.89 -22.81
N GLY A 69 17.67 17.06 -22.29
CA GLY A 69 16.25 17.37 -22.11
C GLY A 69 15.94 18.26 -20.89
N ILE A 70 16.93 18.70 -20.14
CA ILE A 70 16.78 19.60 -18.99
C ILE A 70 17.22 21.01 -19.41
N ASP A 71 16.29 21.95 -19.51
CA ASP A 71 16.50 23.31 -19.97
C ASP A 71 17.70 24.02 -19.29
N ALA A 72 17.85 23.80 -17.98
CA ALA A 72 18.93 24.38 -17.17
C ALA A 72 20.34 23.83 -17.52
N LEU A 73 20.41 22.70 -18.24
CA LEU A 73 21.66 22.01 -18.60
C LEU A 73 21.91 21.98 -20.11
N GLU A 74 21.12 22.68 -20.91
CA GLU A 74 21.22 22.68 -22.38
C GLU A 74 22.62 23.09 -22.86
N GLU A 75 23.22 24.11 -22.24
CA GLU A 75 24.54 24.65 -22.60
C GLU A 75 25.70 24.05 -21.77
N VAL A 76 25.41 23.25 -20.75
CA VAL A 76 26.43 22.64 -19.90
C VAL A 76 27.19 21.58 -20.69
N PRO A 77 28.54 21.64 -20.75
CA PRO A 77 29.33 20.65 -21.47
C PRO A 77 29.16 19.25 -20.86
N ILE A 78 28.82 18.28 -21.70
CA ILE A 78 28.74 16.85 -21.35
C ILE A 78 29.87 16.14 -22.10
N VAL A 79 30.83 15.61 -21.35
CA VAL A 79 31.99 14.92 -21.88
C VAL A 79 31.92 13.44 -21.48
N ALA A 80 31.96 12.59 -22.47
CA ALA A 80 31.96 11.15 -22.22
C ALA A 80 33.35 10.63 -21.89
N ILE A 81 33.44 9.68 -20.99
CA ILE A 81 34.66 8.91 -20.71
C ILE A 81 34.43 7.50 -21.27
N THR A 82 35.20 7.10 -22.27
CA THR A 82 34.93 5.86 -23.02
C THR A 82 36.20 5.16 -23.49
N ALA A 83 36.08 3.86 -23.84
CA ALA A 83 37.16 3.15 -24.49
C ALA A 83 37.37 3.63 -25.96
N GLU A 84 38.55 3.42 -26.50
CA GLU A 84 38.92 3.80 -27.89
C GLU A 84 37.99 3.12 -28.92
N GLY A 85 37.37 3.87 -29.81
CA GLY A 85 36.50 3.37 -30.88
C GLY A 85 35.05 3.90 -30.85
N ASP A 86 34.62 4.59 -29.81
CA ASP A 86 33.23 5.05 -29.61
C ASP A 86 33.03 6.55 -29.84
N ARG A 87 34.05 7.25 -30.39
CA ARG A 87 34.07 8.73 -30.58
C ARG A 87 32.86 9.23 -31.36
N ASP A 88 32.65 8.67 -32.56
CA ASP A 88 31.60 9.17 -33.46
C ASP A 88 30.22 8.92 -32.88
N SER A 89 30.08 7.81 -32.19
CA SER A 89 28.86 7.45 -31.44
C SER A 89 28.57 8.43 -30.31
N THR A 90 29.57 8.82 -29.57
CA THR A 90 29.47 9.69 -28.41
C THR A 90 29.07 11.14 -28.83
N LEU A 91 29.71 11.68 -29.86
CA LEU A 91 29.38 13.01 -30.36
C LEU A 91 28.00 13.07 -31.02
N ALA A 92 27.57 11.99 -31.70
CA ALA A 92 26.26 11.94 -32.36
C ALA A 92 25.07 11.93 -31.35
N VAL A 93 25.30 11.63 -30.08
CA VAL A 93 24.25 11.61 -29.00
C VAL A 93 24.09 12.95 -28.31
N GLY A 94 25.00 13.88 -28.59
CA GLY A 94 24.97 15.22 -28.00
C GLY A 94 25.98 15.43 -26.88
N CYS A 95 27.02 14.56 -26.77
CA CYS A 95 28.20 14.91 -25.99
C CYS A 95 29.00 15.98 -26.71
N ASP A 96 29.59 16.90 -25.95
CA ASP A 96 30.43 17.96 -26.45
C ASP A 96 31.88 17.53 -26.66
N GLY A 97 32.22 16.32 -26.24
CA GLY A 97 33.53 15.75 -26.41
C GLY A 97 33.65 14.40 -25.74
N PHE A 98 34.83 13.80 -25.86
CA PHE A 98 35.12 12.52 -25.22
C PHE A 98 36.54 12.52 -24.63
N ILE A 99 36.73 11.65 -23.63
CA ILE A 99 38.05 11.34 -23.04
C ILE A 99 38.23 9.84 -23.11
N ALA A 100 39.31 9.40 -23.75
CA ALA A 100 39.62 7.98 -23.90
C ALA A 100 40.11 7.37 -22.58
N LYS A 101 39.62 6.15 -22.26
CA LYS A 101 40.21 5.30 -21.21
C LYS A 101 41.39 4.49 -21.78
N PRO A 102 42.52 4.33 -21.06
CA PRO A 102 42.74 4.78 -19.68
C PRO A 102 42.98 6.27 -19.56
N ILE A 103 42.49 6.91 -18.51
CA ILE A 103 42.60 8.33 -18.26
C ILE A 103 44.09 8.70 -18.10
N ASP A 104 44.58 9.62 -18.98
CA ASP A 104 45.91 10.20 -18.84
C ASP A 104 45.95 11.25 -17.74
N ALA A 105 46.44 10.87 -16.56
CA ALA A 105 46.49 11.71 -15.39
C ALA A 105 47.28 13.01 -15.57
N ALA A 106 48.24 13.07 -16.54
CA ALA A 106 49.06 14.23 -16.78
C ALA A 106 48.31 15.35 -17.53
N HIS A 107 47.40 14.97 -18.44
CA HIS A 107 46.70 15.93 -19.32
C HIS A 107 45.19 16.04 -19.01
N PHE A 108 44.67 15.20 -18.14
CA PHE A 108 43.24 15.14 -17.87
C PHE A 108 42.63 16.47 -17.40
N ALA A 109 43.29 17.15 -16.45
CA ALA A 109 42.78 18.42 -15.92
C ALA A 109 42.83 19.52 -16.97
N GLU A 110 43.83 19.52 -17.86
CA GLU A 110 43.93 20.45 -18.96
C GLU A 110 42.83 20.23 -19.99
N THR A 111 42.56 18.98 -20.35
CA THR A 111 41.46 18.60 -21.23
C THR A 111 40.10 19.06 -20.71
N VAL A 112 39.82 18.79 -19.40
CA VAL A 112 38.56 19.25 -18.76
C VAL A 112 38.50 20.81 -18.78
N ALA A 113 39.59 21.51 -18.54
CA ALA A 113 39.64 22.97 -18.60
C ALA A 113 39.31 23.52 -19.99
N GLN A 114 39.72 22.83 -21.07
CA GLN A 114 39.36 23.20 -22.45
C GLN A 114 37.85 23.14 -22.67
N PHE A 115 37.18 22.08 -22.22
CA PHE A 115 35.71 21.95 -22.31
C PHE A 115 34.99 23.01 -21.46
N LEU A 116 35.47 23.29 -20.25
CA LEU A 116 34.97 24.41 -19.44
C LEU A 116 35.16 25.77 -20.10
N GLY A 117 36.22 25.92 -20.90
CA GLY A 117 36.51 27.11 -21.71
C GLY A 117 35.71 27.23 -23.00
N GLY A 118 34.78 26.31 -23.25
CA GLY A 118 33.89 26.34 -24.42
C GLY A 118 34.39 25.52 -25.62
N HIS A 119 35.45 24.71 -25.46
CA HIS A 119 35.83 23.76 -26.50
C HIS A 119 34.71 22.74 -26.73
N ARG A 120 34.40 22.46 -27.99
CA ARG A 120 33.40 21.45 -28.40
C ARG A 120 33.97 20.67 -29.58
N GLU A 121 33.78 19.37 -29.55
CA GLU A 121 34.10 18.48 -30.66
C GLU A 121 32.87 18.25 -31.53
N TRP A 122 33.04 18.26 -32.85
CA TRP A 122 31.94 18.04 -33.79
C TRP A 122 32.14 16.74 -34.55
N ALA A 123 31.09 15.96 -34.73
CA ALA A 123 31.11 14.80 -35.60
C ALA A 123 30.97 15.24 -37.07
N GLU A 124 31.99 15.06 -37.90
CA GLU A 124 31.88 15.28 -39.34
C GLU A 124 31.03 14.19 -40.00
N GLY A 125 29.80 14.51 -40.41
CA GLY A 125 29.01 13.72 -41.36
C GLY A 125 28.28 12.48 -40.88
N ALA A 126 28.23 12.18 -39.57
CA ALA A 126 27.69 10.91 -39.04
C ALA A 126 26.23 10.99 -38.52
N SER A 127 25.59 12.16 -38.57
CA SER A 127 24.39 12.47 -37.74
C SER A 127 23.15 11.60 -37.99
N ASP A 128 22.74 11.37 -39.24
CA ASP A 128 21.39 10.83 -39.53
C ASP A 128 21.31 9.28 -39.43
N LYS A 129 22.36 8.59 -39.85
CA LYS A 129 22.38 7.11 -39.85
C LYS A 129 22.57 6.56 -38.44
N LEU A 130 23.46 7.15 -37.67
CA LEU A 130 23.74 6.75 -36.28
C LEU A 130 22.57 7.08 -35.36
N LEU A 131 21.90 8.21 -35.58
CA LEU A 131 20.71 8.58 -34.82
C LEU A 131 19.56 7.57 -35.06
N ARG A 132 19.37 7.14 -36.33
CA ARG A 132 18.39 6.12 -36.69
C ARG A 132 18.71 4.76 -36.08
N GLU A 133 19.97 4.30 -36.16
CA GLU A 133 20.38 3.00 -35.57
C GLU A 133 20.18 2.99 -34.04
N ARG A 134 20.33 4.13 -33.38
CA ARG A 134 20.11 4.26 -31.93
C ARG A 134 18.66 4.36 -31.57
N THR A 135 17.89 5.14 -32.27
CA THR A 135 16.44 5.18 -32.09
C THR A 135 15.87 3.77 -32.24
N GLN A 136 16.38 3.01 -33.21
CA GLN A 136 16.01 1.62 -33.41
C GLN A 136 16.34 0.74 -32.18
N LYS A 137 17.56 0.87 -31.62
CA LYS A 137 17.96 0.10 -30.41
C LYS A 137 17.15 0.48 -29.17
N ILE A 138 16.83 1.77 -29.00
CA ILE A 138 15.96 2.23 -27.90
C ILE A 138 14.56 1.67 -28.08
N VAL A 139 14.00 1.70 -29.28
CA VAL A 139 12.69 1.12 -29.60
C VAL A 139 12.67 -0.37 -29.29
N GLU A 140 13.65 -1.13 -29.77
CA GLU A 140 13.79 -2.57 -29.51
C GLU A 140 13.88 -2.88 -28.01
N ARG A 141 14.61 -2.07 -27.23
CA ARG A 141 14.73 -2.23 -25.77
C ARG A 141 13.42 -1.89 -25.07
N LEU A 142 12.72 -0.84 -25.48
CA LEU A 142 11.42 -0.49 -24.96
C LEU A 142 10.38 -1.56 -25.27
N GLU A 143 10.35 -2.06 -26.49
CA GLU A 143 9.46 -3.18 -26.88
C GLU A 143 9.71 -4.41 -26.02
N LYS A 144 11.00 -4.79 -25.81
CA LYS A 144 11.36 -5.88 -24.93
C LYS A 144 10.91 -5.67 -23.49
N LYS A 145 11.06 -4.45 -22.97
CA LYS A 145 10.60 -4.10 -21.62
C LYS A 145 9.07 -4.10 -21.49
N ILE A 146 8.36 -3.65 -22.52
CA ILE A 146 6.90 -3.71 -22.57
C ILE A 146 6.42 -5.18 -22.54
N VAL A 147 7.05 -6.06 -23.31
CA VAL A 147 6.72 -7.49 -23.32
C VAL A 147 7.00 -8.10 -21.94
N GLU A 148 8.16 -7.86 -21.35
CA GLU A 148 8.54 -8.37 -20.02
C GLU A 148 7.55 -7.89 -18.92
N LEU A 149 7.21 -6.61 -18.93
CA LEU A 149 6.22 -6.03 -18.02
C LEU A 149 4.83 -6.63 -18.22
N SER A 150 4.41 -6.82 -19.48
CA SER A 150 3.12 -7.42 -19.83
C SER A 150 3.03 -8.87 -19.36
N GLU A 151 4.10 -9.67 -19.55
CA GLU A 151 4.16 -11.05 -19.05
C GLU A 151 4.14 -11.11 -17.53
N THR A 152 4.90 -10.23 -16.87
CA THR A 152 4.93 -10.16 -15.39
C THR A 152 3.56 -9.77 -14.83
N ASN A 153 2.91 -8.78 -15.44
CA ASN A 153 1.57 -8.35 -15.05
C ASN A 153 0.54 -9.48 -15.22
N ARG A 154 0.58 -10.18 -16.37
CA ARG A 154 -0.26 -11.36 -16.60
C ARG A 154 -0.05 -12.46 -15.57
N ARG A 155 1.21 -12.74 -15.18
CA ARG A 155 1.50 -13.73 -14.12
C ARG A 155 0.94 -13.30 -12.77
N LEU A 156 1.05 -12.01 -12.42
CA LEU A 156 0.46 -11.48 -11.20
C LEU A 156 -1.06 -11.60 -11.20
N GLU A 157 -1.72 -11.30 -12.33
CA GLU A 157 -3.17 -11.45 -12.49
C GLU A 157 -3.60 -12.92 -12.36
N ASP A 158 -2.86 -13.85 -12.96
CA ASP A 158 -3.13 -15.29 -12.87
C ASP A 158 -2.98 -15.80 -11.44
N VAL A 159 -1.93 -15.40 -10.71
CA VAL A 159 -1.73 -15.75 -9.29
C VAL A 159 -2.85 -15.17 -8.43
N ALA A 160 -3.23 -13.90 -8.65
CA ALA A 160 -4.33 -13.29 -7.93
C ALA A 160 -5.67 -13.98 -8.21
N ARG A 161 -5.91 -14.43 -9.46
CA ARG A 161 -7.10 -15.21 -9.82
C ARG A 161 -7.12 -16.57 -9.13
N LEU A 162 -6.03 -17.36 -9.22
CA LEU A 162 -5.92 -18.66 -8.58
C LEU A 162 -6.10 -18.58 -7.06
N ARG A 163 -5.51 -17.56 -6.43
CA ARG A 163 -5.68 -17.31 -4.99
C ARG A 163 -7.16 -17.08 -4.62
N ARG A 164 -7.88 -16.30 -5.43
CA ARG A 164 -9.30 -16.01 -5.22
C ARG A 164 -10.17 -17.27 -5.36
N GLU A 165 -9.98 -18.02 -6.46
CA GLU A 165 -10.69 -19.27 -6.71
C GLU A 165 -10.44 -20.30 -5.60
N PHE A 166 -9.21 -20.39 -5.11
CA PHE A 166 -8.84 -21.26 -3.99
C PHE A 166 -9.59 -20.85 -2.71
N LEU A 167 -9.57 -19.57 -2.33
CA LEU A 167 -10.27 -19.07 -1.14
C LEU A 167 -11.77 -19.30 -1.23
N GLN A 168 -12.37 -19.06 -2.39
CA GLN A 168 -13.80 -19.29 -2.61
C GLN A 168 -14.16 -20.77 -2.51
N ASN A 169 -13.41 -21.64 -3.16
CA ASN A 169 -13.65 -23.09 -3.14
C ASN A 169 -13.48 -23.65 -1.73
N VAL A 170 -12.38 -23.30 -1.02
CA VAL A 170 -12.15 -23.74 0.36
C VAL A 170 -13.29 -23.30 1.28
N SER A 171 -13.75 -22.06 1.13
CA SER A 171 -14.83 -21.54 1.96
C SER A 171 -16.16 -22.28 1.71
N HIS A 172 -16.49 -22.56 0.46
CA HIS A 172 -17.68 -23.38 0.12
C HIS A 172 -17.57 -24.81 0.65
N GLU A 173 -16.40 -25.44 0.46
CA GLU A 173 -16.13 -26.80 0.93
C GLU A 173 -16.13 -26.91 2.47
N LEU A 174 -15.83 -25.83 3.20
CA LEU A 174 -15.93 -25.77 4.65
C LEU A 174 -17.36 -25.42 5.14
N ALA A 175 -18.07 -24.53 4.47
CA ALA A 175 -19.43 -24.14 4.86
C ALA A 175 -20.42 -25.30 4.79
N THR A 176 -20.30 -26.15 3.76
CA THR A 176 -21.18 -27.30 3.53
C THR A 176 -21.22 -28.30 4.72
N PRO A 177 -20.07 -28.86 5.20
CA PRO A 177 -20.07 -29.78 6.32
C PRO A 177 -20.38 -29.10 7.66
N MET A 178 -20.21 -27.80 7.80
CA MET A 178 -20.49 -27.06 9.02
C MET A 178 -22.01 -26.96 9.31
N THR A 179 -22.83 -26.86 8.27
CA THR A 179 -24.28 -26.70 8.41
C THR A 179 -24.93 -27.84 9.22
N PRO A 180 -24.71 -29.13 8.90
CA PRO A 180 -25.24 -30.22 9.70
C PRO A 180 -24.64 -30.30 11.11
N VAL A 181 -23.35 -29.96 11.29
CA VAL A 181 -22.72 -29.93 12.62
C VAL A 181 -23.43 -28.93 13.53
N VAL A 182 -23.67 -27.70 13.05
CA VAL A 182 -24.43 -26.68 13.82
C VAL A 182 -25.85 -27.17 14.10
N GLY A 183 -26.49 -27.81 13.12
CA GLY A 183 -27.86 -28.38 13.30
C GLY A 183 -27.90 -29.41 14.38
N TYR A 184 -27.01 -30.40 14.37
CA TYR A 184 -26.97 -31.44 15.41
C TYR A 184 -26.59 -30.90 16.79
N LEU A 185 -25.67 -29.96 16.89
CA LEU A 185 -25.34 -29.31 18.15
C LEU A 185 -26.55 -28.60 18.76
N ARG A 186 -27.35 -27.91 17.95
CA ARG A 186 -28.57 -27.26 18.43
C ARG A 186 -29.58 -28.24 18.94
N VAL A 187 -29.85 -29.35 18.22
CA VAL A 187 -30.77 -30.41 18.64
C VAL A 187 -30.32 -31.03 19.97
N LEU A 188 -29.02 -31.28 20.14
CA LEU A 188 -28.46 -31.84 21.38
C LEU A 188 -28.52 -30.84 22.54
N LEU A 189 -28.15 -29.61 22.34
CA LEU A 189 -28.14 -28.56 23.39
C LEU A 189 -29.56 -28.18 23.84
N ASN A 190 -30.54 -28.26 22.93
CA ASN A 190 -31.97 -28.08 23.25
C ASN A 190 -32.58 -29.30 23.94
N GLU A 191 -31.79 -30.37 24.16
CA GLU A 191 -32.26 -31.63 24.79
C GLU A 191 -33.40 -32.32 24.03
N GLU A 192 -33.52 -32.08 22.70
CA GLU A 192 -34.58 -32.71 21.87
C GLU A 192 -34.43 -34.25 21.77
N LEU A 193 -33.23 -34.78 22.06
CA LEU A 193 -32.93 -36.21 22.07
C LEU A 193 -32.83 -36.80 23.49
N GLY A 194 -33.17 -36.02 24.53
CA GLY A 194 -33.14 -36.41 25.93
C GLY A 194 -32.22 -35.49 26.76
N PRO A 195 -32.32 -35.59 28.10
CA PRO A 195 -31.60 -34.71 29.01
C PRO A 195 -30.08 -34.93 28.94
N LEU A 196 -29.33 -33.87 29.05
CA LEU A 196 -27.88 -33.87 29.09
C LEU A 196 -27.34 -33.85 30.51
N THR A 197 -26.27 -34.58 30.77
CA THR A 197 -25.48 -34.39 31.99
C THR A 197 -24.72 -33.07 31.92
N ASP A 198 -24.32 -32.52 33.08
CA ASP A 198 -23.58 -31.27 33.16
C ASP A 198 -22.27 -31.32 32.34
N LEU A 199 -21.59 -32.49 32.37
CA LEU A 199 -20.36 -32.68 31.59
C LEU A 199 -20.63 -32.65 30.06
N GLN A 200 -21.71 -33.33 29.62
CA GLN A 200 -22.12 -33.33 28.22
C GLN A 200 -22.49 -31.91 27.75
N ARG A 201 -23.25 -31.17 28.55
CA ARG A 201 -23.64 -29.79 28.27
C ARG A 201 -22.40 -28.91 28.13
N LYS A 202 -21.44 -29.05 29.04
CA LYS A 202 -20.15 -28.29 28.98
C LYS A 202 -19.34 -28.64 27.74
N CYS A 203 -19.21 -29.92 27.39
CA CYS A 203 -18.50 -30.35 26.19
C CYS A 203 -19.17 -29.84 24.90
N LEU A 204 -20.49 -29.98 24.80
CA LEU A 204 -21.26 -29.52 23.64
C LEU A 204 -21.20 -27.99 23.49
N GLY A 205 -21.25 -27.22 24.57
CA GLY A 205 -21.06 -25.77 24.54
C GLY A 205 -19.68 -25.37 24.07
N SER A 206 -18.62 -26.09 24.44
CA SER A 206 -17.25 -25.84 23.92
C SER A 206 -17.17 -26.15 22.43
N ILE A 207 -17.82 -27.19 21.94
CA ILE A 207 -17.86 -27.54 20.51
C ILE A 207 -18.69 -26.49 19.77
N GLU A 208 -19.82 -26.04 20.31
CA GLU A 208 -20.62 -24.96 19.70
C GLU A 208 -19.82 -23.70 19.54
N THR A 209 -19.11 -23.22 20.57
CA THR A 209 -18.26 -22.06 20.54
C THR A 209 -17.17 -22.18 19.46
N SER A 210 -16.52 -23.36 19.40
CA SER A 210 -15.48 -23.62 18.40
C SER A 210 -16.04 -23.65 16.97
N THR A 211 -17.22 -24.21 16.79
CA THR A 211 -17.92 -24.30 15.50
C THR A 211 -18.38 -22.91 15.02
N GLN A 212 -18.91 -22.09 15.92
CA GLN A 212 -19.30 -20.71 15.64
C GLN A 212 -18.08 -19.87 15.24
N ARG A 213 -16.95 -20.07 15.93
CA ARG A 213 -15.68 -19.40 15.59
C ARG A 213 -15.20 -19.80 14.19
N LEU A 214 -15.22 -21.09 13.85
CA LEU A 214 -14.84 -21.59 12.53
C LEU A 214 -15.76 -21.02 11.44
N ARG A 215 -17.08 -21.01 11.67
CA ARG A 215 -18.04 -20.40 10.75
C ARG A 215 -17.75 -18.92 10.51
N SER A 216 -17.48 -18.15 11.56
CA SER A 216 -17.11 -16.74 11.43
C SER A 216 -15.86 -16.53 10.57
N VAL A 217 -14.85 -17.40 10.70
CA VAL A 217 -13.63 -17.35 9.85
C VAL A 217 -13.96 -17.65 8.39
N VAL A 218 -14.76 -18.68 8.12
CA VAL A 218 -15.19 -19.06 6.76
C VAL A 218 -16.00 -17.95 6.11
N ASP A 219 -16.99 -17.39 6.83
CA ASP A 219 -17.81 -16.27 6.34
C ASP A 219 -16.95 -15.04 6.03
N THR A 220 -15.97 -14.74 6.88
CA THR A 220 -15.05 -13.61 6.65
C THR A 220 -14.13 -13.85 5.46
N LEU A 221 -13.67 -15.09 5.22
CA LEU A 221 -12.90 -15.46 4.03
C LEU A 221 -13.71 -15.30 2.75
N LEU A 222 -14.99 -15.71 2.76
CA LEU A 222 -15.92 -15.51 1.63
C LEU A 222 -16.13 -14.03 1.33
N ASP A 223 -16.30 -13.21 2.37
CA ASP A 223 -16.47 -11.77 2.19
C ASP A 223 -15.22 -11.13 1.59
N VAL A 224 -14.03 -11.46 2.08
CA VAL A 224 -12.78 -10.92 1.53
C VAL A 224 -12.56 -11.38 0.09
N SER A 225 -12.82 -12.64 -0.24
CA SER A 225 -12.76 -13.14 -1.61
C SER A 225 -13.71 -12.38 -2.56
N SER A 226 -14.92 -12.09 -2.08
CA SER A 226 -15.90 -11.30 -2.86
C SER A 226 -15.54 -9.82 -2.95
N LEU A 227 -14.85 -9.27 -1.94
CA LEU A 227 -14.34 -7.89 -1.94
C LEU A 227 -13.21 -7.68 -2.95
N GLU A 228 -12.24 -8.62 -3.01
CA GLU A 228 -11.12 -8.56 -3.97
C GLU A 228 -11.60 -8.66 -5.42
N THR A 229 -12.75 -9.31 -5.66
CA THR A 229 -13.31 -9.46 -7.01
C THR A 229 -14.22 -8.32 -7.45
N GLY A 230 -14.55 -7.38 -6.57
CA GLY A 230 -15.59 -6.38 -6.84
C GLY A 230 -16.99 -6.99 -7.07
N ARG A 231 -17.17 -8.28 -6.76
CA ARG A 231 -18.41 -9.04 -6.95
C ARG A 231 -19.26 -9.13 -5.69
N MET A 232 -18.98 -8.32 -4.69
CA MET A 232 -19.83 -8.28 -3.51
C MET A 232 -21.20 -7.72 -3.90
N HIS A 233 -22.23 -8.55 -3.85
CA HIS A 233 -23.60 -8.11 -4.07
C HIS A 233 -24.11 -7.39 -2.84
N TYR A 234 -24.60 -6.17 -3.04
CA TYR A 234 -25.25 -5.36 -2.02
C TYR A 234 -26.76 -5.37 -2.24
N TYR A 235 -27.52 -5.75 -1.21
CA TYR A 235 -28.98 -5.71 -1.23
C TYR A 235 -29.46 -4.38 -0.65
N THR A 236 -29.55 -3.36 -1.53
CA THR A 236 -29.97 -2.02 -1.11
C THR A 236 -31.46 -2.03 -0.76
N ARG A 237 -31.74 -1.62 0.49
CA ARG A 237 -33.10 -1.41 1.03
C ARG A 237 -33.12 -0.20 1.95
N ASP A 238 -34.33 0.32 2.20
CA ASP A 238 -34.54 1.35 3.23
C ASP A 238 -34.39 0.72 4.62
N TYR A 239 -33.70 1.41 5.53
CA TYR A 239 -33.52 0.98 6.89
C TYR A 239 -33.31 2.18 7.84
N ASP A 240 -33.45 1.95 9.12
CA ASP A 240 -33.05 2.92 10.16
C ASP A 240 -31.62 2.61 10.62
N PHE A 241 -30.69 3.52 10.36
CA PHE A 241 -29.27 3.38 10.75
C PHE A 241 -29.11 3.15 12.26
N ARG A 242 -29.92 3.85 13.08
CA ARG A 242 -29.96 3.69 14.53
C ARG A 242 -30.24 2.25 14.94
N ASP A 243 -31.18 1.57 14.28
CA ASP A 243 -31.58 0.21 14.64
C ASP A 243 -30.45 -0.79 14.30
N VAL A 244 -29.72 -0.55 13.22
CA VAL A 244 -28.52 -1.35 12.88
C VAL A 244 -27.43 -1.15 13.94
N CYS A 245 -27.18 0.10 14.38
CA CYS A 245 -26.22 0.40 15.44
C CYS A 245 -26.58 -0.28 16.75
N ARG A 246 -27.85 -0.21 17.18
CA ARG A 246 -28.33 -0.88 18.40
C ARG A 246 -28.13 -2.40 18.30
N ASN A 247 -28.52 -3.00 17.20
CA ASN A 247 -28.31 -4.43 16.97
C ASN A 247 -26.82 -4.83 17.05
N ALA A 248 -25.91 -4.00 16.55
CA ALA A 248 -24.46 -4.24 16.66
C ALA A 248 -23.98 -4.18 18.13
N ILE A 249 -24.43 -3.17 18.86
CA ILE A 249 -24.12 -2.96 20.27
C ILE A 249 -24.65 -4.13 21.11
N ASP A 250 -25.90 -4.54 20.90
CA ASP A 250 -26.52 -5.65 21.65
C ASP A 250 -25.82 -6.99 21.41
N GLN A 251 -25.29 -7.23 20.20
CA GLN A 251 -24.51 -8.44 19.92
C GLN A 251 -23.17 -8.50 20.64
N ILE A 252 -22.54 -7.35 20.91
CA ILE A 252 -21.23 -7.33 21.57
C ILE A 252 -21.34 -7.23 23.10
N ARG A 253 -22.46 -6.71 23.64
CA ARG A 253 -22.69 -6.50 25.07
C ARG A 253 -22.36 -7.73 25.94
N PRO A 254 -22.81 -8.96 25.63
CA PRO A 254 -22.48 -10.13 26.44
C PRO A 254 -20.98 -10.43 26.51
N LYS A 255 -20.25 -10.15 25.41
CA LYS A 255 -18.81 -10.36 25.38
C LYS A 255 -18.04 -9.33 26.21
N LEU A 256 -18.51 -8.08 26.25
CA LEU A 256 -17.92 -7.03 27.09
C LEU A 256 -18.17 -7.33 28.57
N GLU A 257 -19.38 -7.75 28.93
CA GLU A 257 -19.74 -8.16 30.29
C GLU A 257 -18.90 -9.36 30.77
N GLU A 258 -18.72 -10.39 29.93
CA GLU A 258 -17.88 -11.57 30.25
C GLU A 258 -16.41 -11.17 30.51
N ARG A 259 -15.93 -10.12 29.90
CA ARG A 259 -14.56 -9.60 30.02
C ARG A 259 -14.41 -8.50 31.07
N ASP A 260 -15.47 -8.15 31.79
CA ASP A 260 -15.51 -7.04 32.76
C ASP A 260 -15.07 -5.70 32.11
N VAL A 261 -15.60 -5.43 30.89
CA VAL A 261 -15.36 -4.19 30.16
C VAL A 261 -16.62 -3.34 30.17
N THR A 262 -16.49 -2.10 30.62
CA THR A 262 -17.61 -1.15 30.70
C THR A 262 -17.97 -0.64 29.32
N LEU A 263 -19.26 -0.70 28.96
CA LEU A 263 -19.80 -0.12 27.74
C LEU A 263 -20.52 1.18 28.03
N VAL A 264 -20.10 2.27 27.39
CA VAL A 264 -20.81 3.55 27.40
C VAL A 264 -21.36 3.82 26.01
N GLU A 265 -22.63 4.07 25.87
CA GLU A 265 -23.28 4.26 24.58
C GLU A 265 -24.11 5.52 24.50
N ARG A 266 -24.05 6.18 23.37
CA ARG A 266 -24.85 7.37 23.03
C ARG A 266 -25.49 7.16 21.66
N VAL A 267 -26.74 6.71 21.65
CA VAL A 267 -27.51 6.49 20.44
C VAL A 267 -28.71 7.43 20.41
N PRO A 268 -28.92 8.21 19.33
CA PRO A 268 -30.05 9.15 19.24
C PRO A 268 -31.40 8.45 19.39
N GLY A 269 -32.35 9.15 19.99
CA GLY A 269 -33.75 8.70 20.08
C GLY A 269 -34.53 8.89 18.78
N THR A 270 -34.10 9.79 17.90
CA THR A 270 -34.77 10.11 16.65
C THR A 270 -34.42 9.11 15.56
N PRO A 271 -35.34 8.74 14.65
CA PRO A 271 -35.06 7.88 13.50
C PRO A 271 -33.97 8.46 12.59
N MET A 272 -33.15 7.58 12.05
CA MET A 272 -32.03 7.90 11.15
C MET A 272 -32.20 7.14 9.82
N PRO A 273 -33.14 7.54 8.95
CA PRO A 273 -33.43 6.81 7.72
C PRO A 273 -32.25 6.83 6.76
N ALA A 274 -31.91 5.67 6.21
CA ALA A 274 -30.83 5.47 5.26
C ALA A 274 -31.22 4.42 4.21
N GLN A 275 -30.46 4.38 3.12
CA GLN A 275 -30.54 3.35 2.08
C GLN A 275 -29.21 2.58 2.00
N GLY A 276 -29.28 1.29 1.74
CA GLY A 276 -28.07 0.45 1.62
C GLY A 276 -28.33 -0.98 2.03
N ASP A 277 -27.26 -1.70 2.36
CA ASP A 277 -27.29 -3.08 2.86
C ASP A 277 -27.07 -3.09 4.38
N PRO A 278 -28.15 -3.14 5.20
CA PRO A 278 -28.03 -3.10 6.65
C PRO A 278 -27.38 -4.35 7.22
N ASP A 279 -27.46 -5.51 6.54
CA ASP A 279 -26.90 -6.76 7.05
C ASP A 279 -25.36 -6.74 6.95
N LYS A 280 -24.82 -6.23 5.84
CA LYS A 280 -23.37 -6.02 5.70
C LYS A 280 -22.86 -4.91 6.61
N LEU A 281 -23.61 -3.85 6.76
CA LEU A 281 -23.26 -2.75 7.67
C LEU A 281 -23.25 -3.23 9.13
N LEU A 282 -24.25 -4.01 9.56
CA LEU A 282 -24.28 -4.62 10.88
C LEU A 282 -23.02 -5.45 11.14
N ARG A 283 -22.62 -6.29 10.18
CA ARG A 283 -21.39 -7.10 10.29
C ARG A 283 -20.13 -6.24 10.37
N ALA A 284 -20.05 -5.16 9.60
CA ALA A 284 -18.94 -4.23 9.67
C ALA A 284 -18.81 -3.58 11.06
N MET A 285 -19.92 -3.12 11.63
CA MET A 285 -19.98 -2.56 12.98
C MET A 285 -19.60 -3.60 14.06
N VAL A 286 -20.11 -4.81 13.94
CA VAL A 286 -19.77 -5.91 14.86
C VAL A 286 -18.27 -6.24 14.81
N HIS A 287 -17.63 -6.21 13.64
CA HIS A 287 -16.18 -6.41 13.54
C HIS A 287 -15.37 -5.31 14.25
N VAL A 288 -15.81 -4.06 14.17
CA VAL A 288 -15.17 -2.94 14.87
C VAL A 288 -15.34 -3.09 16.38
N LEU A 289 -16.56 -3.36 16.84
CA LEU A 289 -16.86 -3.58 18.26
C LEU A 289 -16.13 -4.81 18.83
N ASP A 290 -16.03 -5.89 18.06
CA ASP A 290 -15.29 -7.10 18.46
C ASP A 290 -13.79 -6.82 18.63
N ASN A 291 -13.21 -5.96 17.79
CA ASN A 291 -11.84 -5.49 17.97
C ASN A 291 -11.70 -4.65 19.24
N ALA A 292 -12.57 -3.67 19.47
CA ALA A 292 -12.57 -2.89 20.70
C ALA A 292 -12.68 -3.79 21.95
N SER A 293 -13.61 -4.77 21.95
CA SER A 293 -13.74 -5.76 23.02
C SER A 293 -12.48 -6.59 23.24
N LYS A 294 -11.78 -7.01 22.17
CA LYS A 294 -10.59 -7.85 22.24
C LYS A 294 -9.38 -7.14 22.83
N PHE A 295 -9.20 -5.89 22.45
CA PHE A 295 -7.98 -5.13 22.80
C PHE A 295 -8.15 -4.30 24.08
N THR A 296 -9.36 -4.09 24.55
CA THR A 296 -9.59 -3.45 25.84
C THR A 296 -9.22 -4.42 26.98
N PRO A 297 -8.39 -4.01 27.96
CA PRO A 297 -8.07 -4.82 29.12
C PRO A 297 -9.27 -4.97 30.05
N THR A 298 -9.26 -6.01 30.89
CA THR A 298 -10.25 -6.22 31.97
C THR A 298 -10.34 -4.97 32.86
N GLY A 299 -11.52 -4.52 33.19
CA GLY A 299 -11.77 -3.28 33.92
C GLY A 299 -11.68 -2.01 33.05
N GLY A 300 -11.42 -2.16 31.73
CA GLY A 300 -11.38 -1.04 30.79
C GLY A 300 -12.75 -0.59 30.31
N GLU A 301 -12.76 0.34 29.35
CA GLU A 301 -13.98 0.97 28.86
C GLU A 301 -14.01 1.01 27.32
N VAL A 302 -15.18 0.77 26.74
CA VAL A 302 -15.50 0.97 25.33
C VAL A 302 -16.63 1.99 25.24
N ALA A 303 -16.43 3.07 24.47
CA ALA A 303 -17.43 4.10 24.22
C ALA A 303 -17.93 4.02 22.78
N VAL A 304 -19.25 4.14 22.59
CA VAL A 304 -19.90 4.11 21.28
C VAL A 304 -20.79 5.34 21.13
N GLU A 305 -20.59 6.09 20.05
CA GLU A 305 -21.44 7.21 19.70
C GLU A 305 -22.01 7.08 18.29
N VAL A 306 -23.29 7.41 18.16
CA VAL A 306 -24.01 7.43 16.88
C VAL A 306 -24.51 8.84 16.65
N ARG A 307 -24.17 9.44 15.52
CA ARG A 307 -24.59 10.80 15.21
C ARG A 307 -24.83 11.02 13.72
N ALA A 308 -25.59 12.04 13.37
CA ALA A 308 -25.58 12.61 12.04
C ALA A 308 -24.37 13.57 11.94
N GLN A 309 -23.59 13.44 10.87
CA GLN A 309 -22.47 14.36 10.64
C GLN A 309 -22.97 15.63 9.94
N ASP A 310 -23.82 15.44 8.93
CA ASP A 310 -24.46 16.47 8.13
C ASP A 310 -25.83 15.98 7.63
N GLU A 311 -26.43 16.66 6.64
CA GLU A 311 -27.69 16.21 6.06
C GLU A 311 -27.58 14.90 5.27
N ASP A 312 -26.36 14.53 4.83
CA ASP A 312 -26.11 13.45 3.86
C ASP A 312 -25.38 12.23 4.46
N ALA A 313 -24.89 12.31 5.70
CA ALA A 313 -24.07 11.24 6.27
C ALA A 313 -24.37 10.96 7.75
N PHE A 314 -24.22 9.67 8.09
CA PHE A 314 -24.26 9.15 9.45
C PHE A 314 -22.90 8.58 9.86
N VAL A 315 -22.62 8.67 11.17
CA VAL A 315 -21.36 8.24 11.75
C VAL A 315 -21.63 7.31 12.93
N PHE A 316 -20.85 6.22 12.98
CA PHE A 316 -20.77 5.29 14.08
C PHE A 316 -19.33 5.28 14.59
N GLU A 317 -19.12 5.79 15.80
CA GLU A 317 -17.83 5.92 16.45
C GLU A 317 -17.67 4.89 17.55
N VAL A 318 -16.50 4.25 17.60
CA VAL A 318 -16.13 3.32 18.66
C VAL A 318 -14.75 3.68 19.18
N ALA A 319 -14.66 4.05 20.44
CA ALA A 319 -13.39 4.29 21.12
C ALA A 319 -13.15 3.23 22.20
N ASP A 320 -11.90 2.84 22.40
CA ASP A 320 -11.49 1.89 23.43
C ASP A 320 -10.40 2.46 24.35
N SER A 321 -10.26 1.86 25.53
CA SER A 321 -9.19 2.16 26.48
C SER A 321 -8.02 1.17 26.38
N GLY A 322 -7.86 0.52 25.24
CA GLY A 322 -6.79 -0.43 24.95
C GLY A 322 -5.40 0.19 24.81
N PRO A 323 -4.41 -0.59 24.39
CA PRO A 323 -3.02 -0.12 24.25
C PRO A 323 -2.81 0.82 23.05
N GLY A 324 -3.85 1.03 22.22
CA GLY A 324 -3.74 1.82 21.00
C GLY A 324 -2.95 1.14 19.88
N VAL A 325 -2.76 1.88 18.79
CA VAL A 325 -2.05 1.43 17.58
C VAL A 325 -0.93 2.43 17.26
N ARG A 326 0.29 1.94 17.05
CA ARG A 326 1.41 2.80 16.66
C ARG A 326 1.17 3.41 15.27
N PRO A 327 1.61 4.67 15.03
CA PRO A 327 1.34 5.38 13.77
C PRO A 327 1.75 4.62 12.51
N GLU A 328 2.85 3.88 12.56
CA GLU A 328 3.38 3.05 11.48
C GLU A 328 2.46 1.88 11.05
N HIS A 329 1.53 1.48 11.92
CA HIS A 329 0.59 0.38 11.67
C HIS A 329 -0.80 0.86 11.23
N ILE A 330 -1.18 2.13 11.51
CA ILE A 330 -2.54 2.64 11.28
C ILE A 330 -2.98 2.43 9.82
N ALA A 331 -2.12 2.76 8.86
CA ALA A 331 -2.45 2.56 7.44
C ALA A 331 -2.60 1.07 7.07
N ARG A 332 -1.80 0.20 7.73
CA ARG A 332 -1.71 -1.22 7.39
C ARG A 332 -2.74 -2.10 8.08
N ILE A 333 -3.28 -1.71 9.25
CA ILE A 333 -4.30 -2.52 9.95
C ILE A 333 -5.62 -2.62 9.17
N MET A 334 -5.80 -1.81 8.13
CA MET A 334 -6.90 -1.91 7.19
C MET A 334 -6.59 -2.78 5.96
N GLU A 335 -5.34 -3.30 5.85
CA GLU A 335 -4.98 -4.28 4.82
C GLU A 335 -5.47 -5.69 5.23
N PRO A 336 -6.02 -6.48 4.29
CA PRO A 336 -6.41 -7.86 4.59
C PRO A 336 -5.22 -8.69 5.11
N PHE A 337 -5.47 -9.51 6.14
CA PHE A 337 -4.50 -10.40 6.78
C PHE A 337 -3.37 -9.72 7.56
N TYR A 338 -3.37 -8.40 7.66
CA TYR A 338 -2.36 -7.70 8.45
C TYR A 338 -2.68 -7.75 9.94
N GLN A 339 -1.67 -8.01 10.77
CA GLN A 339 -1.72 -8.03 12.23
C GLN A 339 -0.47 -7.36 12.80
N VAL A 340 -0.65 -6.54 13.84
CA VAL A 340 0.44 -5.94 14.59
C VAL A 340 0.96 -6.99 15.58
N ASP A 341 2.16 -7.54 15.38
CA ASP A 341 2.88 -8.52 16.21
C ASP A 341 2.13 -9.80 16.62
N GLY A 342 2.65 -10.93 16.14
CA GLY A 342 2.11 -12.28 16.42
C GLY A 342 2.27 -12.78 17.86
N SER A 343 2.79 -12.01 18.84
CA SER A 343 2.96 -12.42 20.23
C SER A 343 1.73 -12.06 21.11
N VAL A 344 1.13 -10.89 20.89
CA VAL A 344 -0.08 -10.45 21.63
C VAL A 344 -1.34 -11.06 21.02
N THR A 345 -1.31 -11.46 19.75
CA THR A 345 -2.45 -12.01 19.01
C THR A 345 -2.69 -13.50 19.25
N ARG A 346 -1.75 -14.24 19.84
CA ARG A 346 -1.96 -15.67 20.14
C ARG A 346 -3.09 -15.93 21.14
N ASP A 347 -3.29 -15.03 22.09
CA ASP A 347 -4.35 -15.16 23.10
C ASP A 347 -5.71 -14.58 22.63
N HIS A 348 -5.72 -13.69 21.62
CA HIS A 348 -6.93 -12.96 21.17
C HIS A 348 -7.40 -13.30 19.75
N GLY A 349 -6.76 -14.23 19.07
CA GLY A 349 -7.06 -14.89 17.78
C GLY A 349 -8.03 -14.16 16.83
N GLY A 350 -7.46 -13.53 15.78
CA GLY A 350 -8.22 -13.01 14.63
C GLY A 350 -7.48 -13.29 13.33
N VAL A 351 -8.14 -13.20 12.17
CA VAL A 351 -7.51 -13.44 10.85
C VAL A 351 -7.00 -12.14 10.22
N GLY A 352 -7.24 -10.97 10.86
CA GLY A 352 -6.85 -9.66 10.30
C GLY A 352 -7.73 -9.20 9.13
N LEU A 353 -9.00 -9.59 9.13
CA LEU A 353 -9.94 -9.30 8.02
C LEU A 353 -11.05 -8.31 8.39
N GLY A 354 -11.33 -8.13 9.69
CA GLY A 354 -12.50 -7.36 10.15
C GLY A 354 -12.49 -5.88 9.73
N LEU A 355 -11.36 -5.17 9.92
CA LEU A 355 -11.26 -3.76 9.53
C LEU A 355 -11.22 -3.59 8.01
N ALA A 356 -10.57 -4.51 7.27
CA ALA A 356 -10.60 -4.52 5.81
C ALA A 356 -12.02 -4.69 5.26
N PHE A 357 -12.82 -5.57 5.88
CA PHE A 357 -14.22 -5.74 5.56
C PHE A 357 -15.02 -4.47 5.87
N ALA A 358 -14.88 -3.91 7.08
CA ALA A 358 -15.58 -2.69 7.48
C ALA A 358 -15.29 -1.52 6.52
N ARG A 359 -14.03 -1.32 6.13
CA ARG A 359 -13.62 -0.33 5.16
C ARG A 359 -14.37 -0.47 3.83
N ARG A 360 -14.37 -1.68 3.27
CA ARG A 360 -15.01 -1.92 1.96
C ARG A 360 -16.52 -1.74 1.99
N VAL A 361 -17.16 -2.17 3.08
CA VAL A 361 -18.61 -1.99 3.23
C VAL A 361 -18.95 -0.50 3.33
N THR A 362 -18.23 0.27 4.13
CA THR A 362 -18.49 1.70 4.27
C THR A 362 -18.18 2.48 2.98
N GLU A 363 -17.09 2.15 2.26
CA GLU A 363 -16.79 2.70 0.94
C GLU A 363 -17.93 2.43 -0.07
N ALA A 364 -18.48 1.20 -0.09
CA ALA A 364 -19.59 0.85 -0.98
C ALA A 364 -20.92 1.52 -0.58
N LEU A 365 -21.07 1.92 0.67
CA LEU A 365 -22.20 2.70 1.16
C LEU A 365 -21.96 4.22 1.06
N GLY A 366 -21.02 4.64 0.21
CA GLY A 366 -20.76 6.05 -0.07
C GLY A 366 -20.07 6.81 1.06
N GLY A 367 -19.45 6.09 1.99
CA GLY A 367 -18.72 6.66 3.13
C GLY A 367 -17.28 6.17 3.22
N GLY A 368 -16.80 5.88 4.44
CA GLY A 368 -15.45 5.43 4.68
C GLY A 368 -15.21 5.02 6.13
N ILE A 369 -13.96 4.67 6.44
CA ILE A 369 -13.49 4.37 7.78
C ILE A 369 -12.28 5.24 8.10
N GLU A 370 -12.29 5.84 9.30
CA GLU A 370 -11.14 6.56 9.83
C GLU A 370 -10.72 5.95 11.16
N ILE A 371 -9.40 5.93 11.40
CA ILE A 371 -8.81 5.35 12.61
C ILE A 371 -7.80 6.33 13.19
N SER A 372 -7.95 6.66 14.45
CA SER A 372 -6.99 7.46 15.19
C SER A 372 -6.56 6.79 16.49
N SER A 373 -5.29 6.89 16.82
CA SER A 373 -4.74 6.37 18.06
C SER A 373 -3.53 7.22 18.49
N PRO A 374 -3.59 7.89 19.63
CA PRO A 374 -4.76 7.97 20.51
C PRO A 374 -5.95 8.69 19.86
N PRO A 375 -7.18 8.53 20.40
CA PRO A 375 -8.36 9.23 19.93
C PRO A 375 -8.17 10.74 19.91
N ALA A 376 -8.58 11.40 18.83
CA ALA A 376 -8.43 12.85 18.67
C ALA A 376 -9.48 13.67 19.47
N GLY A 377 -10.51 13.02 20.04
CA GLY A 377 -11.62 13.67 20.73
C GLY A 377 -12.33 12.75 21.72
N GLU A 378 -13.45 13.25 22.26
CA GLU A 378 -14.33 12.50 23.16
C GLU A 378 -15.37 11.73 22.35
N VAL A 379 -15.69 10.51 22.79
CA VAL A 379 -16.77 9.68 22.27
C VAL A 379 -17.73 9.35 23.41
N ALA A 380 -19.02 9.65 23.25
CA ALA A 380 -20.04 9.53 24.30
C ALA A 380 -19.61 10.18 25.63
N GLU A 381 -18.99 11.39 25.56
CA GLU A 381 -18.48 12.15 26.70
C GLU A 381 -17.32 11.44 27.46
N ARG A 382 -16.59 10.56 26.77
CA ARG A 382 -15.41 9.85 27.29
C ARG A 382 -14.17 10.15 26.48
N GLN A 383 -13.11 10.52 27.17
CA GLN A 383 -11.77 10.65 26.59
C GLN A 383 -10.97 9.38 26.91
N LEU A 384 -10.86 8.47 25.95
CA LEU A 384 -10.16 7.21 26.11
C LEU A 384 -8.77 7.28 25.49
N GLY A 385 -7.86 6.43 25.94
CA GLY A 385 -6.43 6.48 25.52
C GLY A 385 -6.03 5.48 24.45
N GLY A 386 -6.94 4.62 24.00
CA GLY A 386 -6.66 3.52 23.08
C GLY A 386 -6.82 3.89 21.60
N THR A 387 -7.82 3.33 20.96
CA THR A 387 -8.09 3.53 19.52
C THR A 387 -9.50 4.05 19.32
N LEU A 388 -9.68 5.00 18.40
CA LEU A 388 -10.96 5.42 17.87
C LEU A 388 -11.10 4.92 16.44
N VAL A 389 -12.21 4.27 16.17
CA VAL A 389 -12.63 3.86 14.81
C VAL A 389 -13.94 4.56 14.48
N GLU A 390 -13.95 5.33 13.42
CA GLU A 390 -15.11 6.02 12.88
C GLU A 390 -15.57 5.35 11.59
N LEU A 391 -16.81 4.88 11.54
CA LEU A 391 -17.48 4.39 10.35
C LEU A 391 -18.46 5.45 9.85
N ARG A 392 -18.22 5.96 8.66
CA ARG A 392 -19.11 6.90 7.97
C ARG A 392 -19.88 6.20 6.88
N VAL A 393 -21.17 6.49 6.74
CA VAL A 393 -22.03 5.99 5.65
C VAL A 393 -22.90 7.11 5.12
N SER A 394 -23.15 7.10 3.80
CA SER A 394 -24.11 8.04 3.19
C SER A 394 -25.54 7.63 3.50
N ARG A 395 -26.41 8.60 3.66
CA ARG A 395 -27.87 8.39 3.78
C ARG A 395 -28.47 7.74 2.53
N SER A 396 -27.97 8.13 1.37
CA SER A 396 -28.41 7.64 0.06
C SER A 396 -27.18 7.48 -0.83
N PRO A 397 -26.45 6.36 -0.70
CA PRO A 397 -25.28 6.14 -1.56
C PRO A 397 -25.72 6.09 -3.04
N GLU A 398 -24.98 6.80 -3.89
CA GLU A 398 -25.13 6.62 -5.33
C GLU A 398 -24.92 5.14 -5.64
N ARG A 399 -25.83 4.55 -6.43
CA ARG A 399 -25.71 3.12 -6.77
C ARG A 399 -24.32 2.86 -7.33
N PRO A 400 -23.54 1.93 -6.76
CA PRO A 400 -22.29 1.56 -7.39
C PRO A 400 -22.64 1.08 -8.82
N GLU A 401 -22.13 1.81 -9.81
CA GLU A 401 -22.28 1.39 -11.21
C GLU A 401 -21.77 -0.03 -11.33
N THR A 402 -22.65 -0.95 -11.61
CA THR A 402 -22.29 -2.32 -12.00
C THR A 402 -21.54 -2.17 -13.33
N ARG A 403 -20.23 -2.02 -13.28
CA ARG A 403 -19.41 -2.14 -14.49
C ARG A 403 -19.59 -3.56 -15.01
N MET A 404 -20.57 -3.68 -15.90
CA MET A 404 -20.66 -4.82 -16.82
C MET A 404 -19.45 -4.68 -17.78
N SER A 405 -18.47 -5.53 -17.62
CA SER A 405 -17.44 -5.80 -18.64
C SER A 405 -17.31 -7.31 -18.80
#